data_9f8719103e22779f7d41191e77eb1feb
#
_entry.id   9f8719103e22779f7d41191e77eb1feb
#
_cell.length_a   1.000
_cell.length_b   1.000
_cell.length_c   1.000
_cell.angle_alpha   90.00
_cell.angle_beta   90.00
_cell.angle_gamma   90.00
#
_symmetry.space_group_name_H-M   'P 1'
#
loop_
_entity.id
_entity.type
_entity.pdbx_description
1 polymer ?
#
loop_
_entity_poly.entity_id
_entity_poly.type
_entity_poly.pdbx_seq_one_letter_code
_entity_poly.pdbx_strand_id
1 'polypeptide(L)'
;PLFFKLIEELTSSKKKEVQKLEGNISISGAFALYPLAVKWAEEFRKLHPEVKIDISAGGAGKGITDVLNNMVDIAMVSRDLAPTELEKGAIPYYVTKDAVVGVVNAKNPAIKEILKSGIKKEGFNSIYITGEVKSWDNLFPNGPKGPIHVYTRSDASGAAESWAKFFGKKQ
;
A
#
# COMPACT_ATOMS: atom_id res chain seq x y z
N PRO A 1 21.62 46.18 31.72
CA PRO A 1 21.44 44.91 32.42
C PRO A 1 20.20 44.13 31.90
N LEU A 2 19.08 44.84 31.63
CA LEU A 2 17.83 44.13 31.18
C LEU A 2 17.96 43.53 29.77
N PHE A 3 18.64 44.19 28.86
CA PHE A 3 18.80 43.76 27.47
C PHE A 3 19.66 42.48 27.33
N PHE A 4 20.71 42.36 28.14
CA PHE A 4 21.54 41.16 28.20
C PHE A 4 20.76 39.95 28.78
N LYS A 5 19.91 40.20 29.79
CA LYS A 5 19.06 39.18 30.38
C LYS A 5 17.98 38.68 29.39
N LEU A 6 17.44 39.58 28.56
CA LEU A 6 16.49 39.26 27.52
C LEU A 6 17.14 38.46 26.38
N ILE A 7 18.39 38.77 26.02
CA ILE A 7 19.16 38.00 25.03
C ILE A 7 19.53 36.62 25.58
N GLU A 8 19.92 36.51 26.85
CA GLU A 8 20.15 35.22 27.50
C GLU A 8 18.86 34.38 27.58
N GLU A 9 17.69 34.98 27.86
CA GLU A 9 16.41 34.28 27.84
C GLU A 9 15.96 33.90 26.42
N LEU A 10 16.25 34.73 25.41
CA LEU A 10 15.94 34.41 24.00
C LEU A 10 16.95 33.42 23.40
N THR A 11 18.21 33.42 23.83
CA THR A 11 19.20 32.40 23.42
C THR A 11 19.18 31.15 24.29
N SER A 12 18.68 31.24 25.51
CA SER A 12 18.28 30.15 26.40
C SER A 12 16.89 29.59 26.01
N SER A 13 16.34 30.02 24.87
CA SER A 13 15.22 29.33 24.24
C SER A 13 15.62 27.88 24.11
N LYS A 14 15.16 27.10 25.09
CA LYS A 14 15.28 25.66 25.31
C LYS A 14 15.67 24.97 24.02
N LYS A 15 16.93 24.63 23.84
CA LYS A 15 17.32 23.43 23.14
C LYS A 15 16.46 22.37 23.80
N LYS A 16 15.31 22.04 23.22
CA LYS A 16 14.52 20.86 23.60
C LYS A 16 15.56 19.76 23.57
N GLU A 17 15.94 19.25 24.73
CA GLU A 17 16.77 18.06 24.82
C GLU A 17 16.06 17.07 23.94
N VAL A 18 16.63 16.80 22.77
CA VAL A 18 16.09 15.78 21.85
C VAL A 18 16.25 14.51 22.64
N GLN A 19 15.15 14.04 23.20
CA GLN A 19 15.13 12.81 23.98
C GLN A 19 15.80 11.75 23.12
N LYS A 20 16.93 11.23 23.57
CA LYS A 20 17.69 10.20 22.85
C LYS A 20 16.79 8.97 22.76
N LEU A 21 16.20 8.75 21.60
CA LEU A 21 15.39 7.55 21.35
C LEU A 21 16.33 6.39 21.06
N GLU A 22 16.07 5.26 21.70
CA GLU A 22 16.76 4.00 21.48
C GLU A 22 15.77 2.83 21.51
N GLY A 23 16.08 1.73 20.87
CA GLY A 23 15.24 0.53 20.85
C GLY A 23 15.11 -0.08 19.46
N ASN A 24 14.19 -1.03 19.35
CA ASN A 24 13.92 -1.74 18.10
C ASN A 24 12.47 -1.51 17.69
N ILE A 25 12.25 -1.33 16.41
CA ILE A 25 10.92 -1.26 15.77
C ILE A 25 10.87 -2.32 14.68
N SER A 26 9.89 -3.19 14.76
CA SER A 26 9.63 -4.23 13.77
C SER A 26 8.40 -3.90 12.93
N ILE A 27 8.52 -4.03 11.62
CA ILE A 27 7.47 -3.66 10.67
C ILE A 27 7.28 -4.78 9.65
N SER A 28 6.03 -5.17 9.40
CA SER A 28 5.73 -6.15 8.33
C SER A 28 4.51 -5.74 7.52
N GLY A 29 4.34 -6.30 6.33
CA GLY A 29 3.09 -6.18 5.60
C GLY A 29 3.16 -5.85 4.11
N ALA A 30 2.37 -4.88 3.67
CA ALA A 30 2.09 -4.60 2.27
C ALA A 30 3.30 -4.22 1.44
N PHE A 31 3.48 -4.89 0.30
CA PHE A 31 4.52 -4.57 -0.68
C PHE A 31 4.40 -3.14 -1.22
N ALA A 32 3.18 -2.62 -1.37
CA ALA A 32 2.95 -1.27 -1.91
C ALA A 32 3.56 -0.18 -1.03
N LEU A 33 3.55 -0.35 0.29
CA LEU A 33 4.09 0.63 1.24
C LEU A 33 5.58 0.39 1.55
N TYR A 34 6.10 -0.80 1.26
CA TYR A 34 7.45 -1.21 1.63
C TYR A 34 8.56 -0.23 1.18
N PRO A 35 8.63 0.22 -0.11
CA PRO A 35 9.69 1.15 -0.53
C PRO A 35 9.65 2.47 0.25
N LEU A 36 8.45 2.98 0.54
CA LEU A 36 8.26 4.22 1.29
C LEU A 36 8.66 4.04 2.76
N ALA A 37 8.27 2.92 3.38
CA ALA A 37 8.64 2.58 4.75
C ALA A 37 10.17 2.46 4.91
N VAL A 38 10.86 1.83 3.95
CA VAL A 38 12.32 1.76 3.93
C VAL A 38 12.92 3.16 3.90
N LYS A 39 12.40 4.04 3.03
CA LYS A 39 12.91 5.42 2.94
C LYS A 39 12.67 6.21 4.22
N TRP A 40 11.51 6.08 4.84
CA TRP A 40 11.23 6.69 6.14
C TRP A 40 12.16 6.18 7.24
N ALA A 41 12.43 4.88 7.27
CA ALA A 41 13.36 4.31 8.25
C ALA A 41 14.78 4.84 8.05
N GLU A 42 15.25 5.00 6.81
CA GLU A 42 16.54 5.62 6.52
C GLU A 42 16.62 7.05 7.07
N GLU A 43 15.60 7.87 6.81
CA GLU A 43 15.59 9.26 7.29
C GLU A 43 15.44 9.33 8.82
N PHE A 44 14.62 8.46 9.41
CA PHE A 44 14.43 8.37 10.86
C PHE A 44 15.75 8.01 11.58
N ARG A 45 16.52 7.06 11.05
CA ARG A 45 17.81 6.64 11.62
C ARG A 45 18.86 7.77 11.59
N LYS A 46 18.78 8.71 10.66
CA LYS A 46 19.67 9.88 10.66
C LYS A 46 19.42 10.79 11.86
N LEU A 47 18.18 10.86 12.32
CA LEU A 47 17.78 11.67 13.48
C LEU A 47 17.93 10.88 14.78
N HIS A 48 17.76 9.57 14.75
CA HIS A 48 17.76 8.66 15.90
C HIS A 48 18.60 7.40 15.60
N PRO A 49 19.94 7.53 15.58
CA PRO A 49 20.84 6.46 15.15
C PRO A 49 20.83 5.22 16.06
N GLU A 50 20.38 5.35 17.30
CA GLU A 50 20.26 4.25 18.26
C GLU A 50 18.96 3.44 18.10
N VAL A 51 18.06 3.88 17.19
CA VAL A 51 16.84 3.11 16.89
C VAL A 51 17.10 2.16 15.72
N LYS A 52 16.90 0.86 15.96
CA LYS A 52 16.93 -0.16 14.92
C LYS A 52 15.52 -0.37 14.36
N ILE A 53 15.42 -0.41 13.04
CA ILE A 53 14.12 -0.60 12.37
C ILE A 53 14.27 -1.76 11.38
N ASP A 54 13.53 -2.82 11.62
CA ASP A 54 13.47 -4.01 10.78
C ASP A 54 12.17 -4.02 9.98
N ILE A 55 12.28 -4.11 8.66
CA ILE A 55 11.11 -4.03 7.76
C ILE A 55 11.07 -5.26 6.87
N SER A 56 9.95 -5.95 6.86
CA SER A 56 9.68 -7.10 5.99
C SER A 56 8.41 -6.92 5.18
N ALA A 57 8.40 -7.45 3.97
CA ALA A 57 7.21 -7.49 3.13
C ALA A 57 6.62 -8.90 3.11
N GLY A 58 5.30 -9.01 2.98
CA GLY A 58 4.60 -10.30 2.96
C GLY A 58 3.11 -10.18 2.66
N GLY A 59 2.67 -8.98 2.22
CA GLY A 59 1.27 -8.66 1.95
C GLY A 59 0.54 -8.04 3.15
N ALA A 60 -0.53 -7.29 2.85
CA ALA A 60 -1.30 -6.56 3.85
C ALA A 60 -1.91 -7.49 4.91
N GLY A 61 -2.43 -8.65 4.49
CA GLY A 61 -3.02 -9.63 5.41
C GLY A 61 -2.00 -10.20 6.39
N LYS A 62 -0.76 -10.50 5.92
CA LYS A 62 0.32 -10.91 6.82
C LYS A 62 0.62 -9.83 7.84
N GLY A 63 0.79 -8.57 7.41
CA GLY A 63 1.08 -7.46 8.31
C GLY A 63 0.06 -7.32 9.43
N ILE A 64 -1.23 -7.37 9.09
CA ILE A 64 -2.32 -7.31 10.08
C ILE A 64 -2.27 -8.51 11.03
N THR A 65 -2.05 -9.71 10.52
CA THR A 65 -1.91 -10.91 11.37
C THR A 65 -0.75 -10.77 12.34
N ASP A 66 0.41 -10.31 11.85
CA ASP A 66 1.61 -10.15 12.67
C ASP A 66 1.39 -9.12 13.79
N VAL A 67 0.82 -7.95 13.49
CA VAL A 67 0.62 -6.90 14.52
C VAL A 67 -0.45 -7.30 15.54
N LEU A 68 -1.54 -7.94 15.12
CA LEU A 68 -2.57 -8.40 16.04
C LEU A 68 -2.10 -9.55 16.96
N ASN A 69 -1.07 -10.27 16.56
CA ASN A 69 -0.42 -11.30 17.39
C ASN A 69 0.84 -10.79 18.10
N ASN A 70 1.10 -9.48 18.13
CA ASN A 70 2.29 -8.87 18.75
C ASN A 70 3.63 -9.41 18.22
N MET A 71 3.65 -9.86 16.96
CA MET A 71 4.88 -10.32 16.30
C MET A 71 5.67 -9.16 15.70
N VAL A 72 5.01 -8.03 15.44
CA VAL A 72 5.60 -6.77 14.99
C VAL A 72 4.91 -5.59 15.66
N ASP A 73 5.59 -4.45 15.69
CA ASP A 73 5.06 -3.21 16.29
C ASP A 73 4.13 -2.45 15.34
N ILE A 74 4.41 -2.51 14.05
CA ILE A 74 3.68 -1.78 13.02
C ILE A 74 3.37 -2.68 11.82
N ALA A 75 2.13 -2.63 11.35
CA ALA A 75 1.73 -3.27 10.10
C ALA A 75 1.64 -2.28 8.95
N MET A 76 2.23 -2.63 7.80
CA MET A 76 1.98 -1.93 6.54
C MET A 76 0.74 -2.51 5.87
N VAL A 77 -0.24 -1.65 5.59
CA VAL A 77 -1.52 -2.07 5.02
C VAL A 77 -1.88 -1.20 3.83
N SER A 78 -2.26 -1.82 2.72
CA SER A 78 -2.64 -1.17 1.46
C SER A 78 -4.12 -1.35 1.12
N ARG A 79 -4.97 -1.37 2.13
CA ARG A 79 -6.43 -1.44 2.05
C ARG A 79 -7.06 -0.91 3.34
N ASP A 80 -8.36 -0.72 3.35
CA ASP A 80 -9.09 -0.47 4.60
C ASP A 80 -8.99 -1.68 5.53
N LEU A 81 -9.01 -1.44 6.84
CA LEU A 81 -9.12 -2.50 7.82
C LEU A 81 -10.55 -3.08 7.83
N ALA A 82 -10.65 -4.39 7.98
CA ALA A 82 -11.93 -5.04 8.18
C ALA A 82 -12.49 -4.70 9.58
N PRO A 83 -13.83 -4.66 9.77
CA PRO A 83 -14.42 -4.44 11.08
C PRO A 83 -13.88 -5.37 12.17
N THR A 84 -13.69 -6.64 11.84
CA THR A 84 -13.13 -7.65 12.74
C THR A 84 -11.66 -7.40 13.14
N GLU A 85 -10.88 -6.68 12.31
CA GLU A 85 -9.51 -6.29 12.62
C GLU A 85 -9.50 -5.10 13.58
N LEU A 86 -10.42 -4.14 13.39
CA LEU A 86 -10.64 -3.02 14.31
C LEU A 86 -11.12 -3.50 15.69
N GLU A 87 -12.08 -4.43 15.73
CA GLU A 87 -12.58 -5.05 16.96
C GLU A 87 -11.49 -5.78 17.74
N LYS A 88 -10.47 -6.32 17.05
CA LYS A 88 -9.31 -6.95 17.68
C LYS A 88 -8.24 -5.96 18.14
N GLY A 89 -8.49 -4.65 18.00
CA GLY A 89 -7.61 -3.60 18.51
C GLY A 89 -6.63 -3.00 17.50
N ALA A 90 -6.74 -3.31 16.21
CA ALA A 90 -5.94 -2.65 15.20
C ALA A 90 -6.33 -1.18 15.07
N ILE A 91 -5.35 -0.27 15.15
CA ILE A 91 -5.55 1.19 15.06
C ILE A 91 -4.96 1.67 13.72
N PRO A 92 -5.79 2.18 12.78
CA PRO A 92 -5.29 2.63 11.48
C PRO A 92 -4.70 4.06 11.56
N TYR A 93 -3.52 4.22 10.98
CA TYR A 93 -2.90 5.52 10.68
C TYR A 93 -2.78 5.68 9.16
N TYR A 94 -3.55 6.58 8.59
CA TYR A 94 -3.53 6.86 7.15
C TYR A 94 -2.37 7.79 6.80
N VAL A 95 -1.36 7.25 6.16
CA VAL A 95 -0.09 7.96 5.88
C VAL A 95 0.02 8.47 4.44
N THR A 96 -0.70 7.85 3.50
CA THR A 96 -0.71 8.24 2.09
C THR A 96 -1.96 7.72 1.39
N LYS A 97 -2.17 8.16 0.14
CA LYS A 97 -3.19 7.62 -0.76
C LYS A 97 -2.50 6.75 -1.80
N ASP A 98 -3.13 5.64 -2.13
CA ASP A 98 -2.70 4.71 -3.16
C ASP A 98 -3.83 4.47 -4.16
N ALA A 99 -3.50 3.95 -5.35
CA ALA A 99 -4.46 3.62 -6.36
C ALA A 99 -4.15 2.26 -6.99
N VAL A 100 -5.18 1.42 -7.10
CA VAL A 100 -5.12 0.17 -7.85
C VAL A 100 -5.64 0.43 -9.25
N VAL A 101 -4.80 0.21 -10.25
CA VAL A 101 -5.12 0.47 -11.65
C VAL A 101 -4.86 -0.76 -12.52
N GLY A 102 -5.69 -0.97 -13.53
CA GLY A 102 -5.41 -1.95 -14.56
C GLY A 102 -4.25 -1.48 -15.45
N VAL A 103 -3.34 -2.38 -15.74
CA VAL A 103 -2.25 -2.13 -16.69
C VAL A 103 -2.28 -3.14 -17.82
N VAL A 104 -1.83 -2.72 -18.99
CA VAL A 104 -1.74 -3.56 -20.18
C VAL A 104 -0.39 -3.34 -20.87
N ASN A 105 0.15 -4.39 -21.43
CA ASN A 105 1.41 -4.29 -22.19
C ASN A 105 1.23 -3.38 -23.40
N ALA A 106 2.17 -2.47 -23.65
CA ALA A 106 2.16 -1.57 -24.79
C ALA A 106 2.17 -2.30 -26.15
N LYS A 107 2.63 -3.56 -26.17
CA LYS A 107 2.60 -4.44 -27.36
C LYS A 107 1.36 -5.33 -27.41
N ASN A 108 0.36 -5.11 -26.53
CA ASN A 108 -0.88 -5.86 -26.57
C ASN A 108 -1.59 -5.70 -27.90
N PRO A 109 -2.07 -6.76 -28.56
CA PRO A 109 -2.73 -6.68 -29.85
C PRO A 109 -3.97 -5.76 -29.83
N ALA A 110 -4.69 -5.66 -28.71
CA ALA A 110 -5.87 -4.82 -28.54
C ALA A 110 -5.56 -3.42 -27.99
N ILE A 111 -4.27 -3.00 -27.95
CA ILE A 111 -3.89 -1.73 -27.33
C ILE A 111 -4.60 -0.52 -27.92
N LYS A 112 -4.85 -0.52 -29.24
CA LYS A 112 -5.53 0.58 -29.94
C LYS A 112 -6.98 0.73 -29.49
N GLU A 113 -7.69 -0.38 -29.36
CA GLU A 113 -9.08 -0.43 -28.91
C GLU A 113 -9.18 -0.03 -27.43
N ILE A 114 -8.24 -0.52 -26.59
CA ILE A 114 -8.18 -0.16 -25.19
C ILE A 114 -7.92 1.33 -24.99
N LEU A 115 -6.98 1.91 -25.71
CA LEU A 115 -6.70 3.34 -25.63
C LEU A 115 -7.84 4.22 -26.17
N LYS A 116 -8.58 3.71 -27.18
CA LYS A 116 -9.69 4.43 -27.80
C LYS A 116 -10.95 4.46 -26.93
N SER A 117 -11.32 3.35 -26.32
CA SER A 117 -12.62 3.19 -25.64
C SER A 117 -12.51 2.81 -24.16
N GLY A 118 -11.33 2.46 -23.68
CA GLY A 118 -11.14 1.88 -22.37
C GLY A 118 -11.75 0.48 -22.25
N ILE A 119 -11.69 -0.07 -21.05
CA ILE A 119 -12.43 -1.29 -20.66
C ILE A 119 -13.39 -0.87 -19.55
N LYS A 120 -14.69 -1.05 -19.79
CA LYS A 120 -15.72 -0.76 -18.80
C LYS A 120 -15.68 -1.77 -17.64
N LYS A 121 -16.29 -1.43 -16.51
CA LYS A 121 -16.38 -2.30 -15.32
C LYS A 121 -16.97 -3.68 -15.66
N GLU A 122 -17.97 -3.73 -16.50
CA GLU A 122 -18.63 -4.95 -16.96
C GLU A 122 -17.66 -5.85 -17.74
N GLY A 123 -16.82 -5.24 -18.60
CA GLY A 123 -15.76 -5.96 -19.32
C GLY A 123 -14.73 -6.56 -18.39
N PHE A 124 -14.27 -5.82 -17.39
CA PHE A 124 -13.38 -6.35 -16.38
C PHE A 124 -14.04 -7.46 -15.55
N ASN A 125 -15.33 -7.32 -15.19
CA ASN A 125 -16.07 -8.36 -14.50
C ASN A 125 -16.14 -9.66 -15.33
N SER A 126 -16.43 -9.53 -16.63
CA SER A 126 -16.50 -10.67 -17.55
C SER A 126 -15.15 -11.36 -17.78
N ILE A 127 -14.04 -10.62 -17.64
CA ILE A 127 -12.69 -11.17 -17.75
C ILE A 127 -12.25 -11.83 -16.43
N TYR A 128 -12.35 -11.11 -15.30
CA TYR A 128 -11.71 -11.52 -14.04
C TYR A 128 -12.62 -12.32 -13.11
N ILE A 129 -13.92 -12.10 -13.18
CA ILE A 129 -14.87 -12.69 -12.21
C ILE A 129 -15.67 -13.85 -12.82
N THR A 130 -16.33 -13.62 -13.96
CA THR A 130 -17.17 -14.68 -14.58
C THR A 130 -16.37 -15.55 -15.55
N GLY A 131 -15.27 -15.05 -16.11
CA GLY A 131 -14.45 -15.77 -17.10
C GLY A 131 -15.15 -16.02 -18.43
N GLU A 132 -16.23 -15.27 -18.73
CA GLU A 132 -17.00 -15.39 -19.98
C GLU A 132 -16.21 -14.85 -21.17
N VAL A 133 -15.49 -13.73 -20.97
CA VAL A 133 -14.67 -13.09 -22.00
C VAL A 133 -13.24 -13.61 -21.90
N LYS A 134 -12.82 -14.39 -22.90
CA LYS A 134 -11.50 -15.03 -22.97
C LYS A 134 -10.64 -14.55 -24.13
N SER A 135 -11.20 -13.72 -25.03
CA SER A 135 -10.54 -13.25 -26.24
C SER A 135 -10.84 -11.77 -26.46
N TRP A 136 -9.91 -11.04 -27.09
CA TRP A 136 -10.04 -9.60 -27.31
C TRP A 136 -11.18 -9.24 -28.28
N ASP A 137 -11.48 -10.12 -29.26
CA ASP A 137 -12.61 -9.95 -30.18
C ASP A 137 -13.97 -10.17 -29.51
N ASN A 138 -14.03 -10.86 -28.38
CA ASN A 138 -15.23 -10.94 -27.54
C ASN A 138 -15.44 -9.66 -26.73
N LEU A 139 -14.38 -8.94 -26.40
CA LEU A 139 -14.45 -7.68 -25.62
C LEU A 139 -14.71 -6.48 -26.54
N PHE A 140 -14.07 -6.46 -27.70
CA PHE A 140 -14.15 -5.38 -28.69
C PHE A 140 -14.68 -5.90 -30.02
N PRO A 141 -15.89 -5.48 -30.46
CA PRO A 141 -16.54 -5.95 -31.71
C PRO A 141 -15.64 -5.71 -32.88
N ASN A 142 -14.74 -5.67 -33.34
CA ASN A 142 -13.77 -5.52 -34.41
C ASN A 142 -12.33 -5.53 -33.87
N GLY A 143 -12.18 -6.05 -32.65
CA GLY A 143 -10.88 -6.20 -32.02
C GLY A 143 -10.07 -7.34 -32.64
N PRO A 144 -8.80 -7.41 -32.33
CA PRO A 144 -7.93 -8.47 -32.81
C PRO A 144 -8.35 -9.82 -32.17
N LYS A 145 -8.25 -10.87 -32.95
CA LYS A 145 -8.39 -12.24 -32.41
C LYS A 145 -7.19 -12.57 -31.53
N GLY A 146 -7.44 -13.21 -30.40
CA GLY A 146 -6.38 -13.68 -29.52
C GLY A 146 -6.82 -13.78 -28.07
N PRO A 147 -6.17 -14.66 -27.28
CA PRO A 147 -6.57 -14.93 -25.91
C PRO A 147 -6.26 -13.76 -24.99
N ILE A 148 -7.09 -13.59 -23.96
CA ILE A 148 -6.82 -12.73 -22.82
C ILE A 148 -6.19 -13.60 -21.72
N HIS A 149 -4.94 -13.34 -21.38
CA HIS A 149 -4.26 -13.98 -20.27
C HIS A 149 -4.48 -13.18 -19.00
N VAL A 150 -5.17 -13.78 -18.03
CA VAL A 150 -5.48 -13.16 -16.74
C VAL A 150 -4.42 -13.54 -15.72
N TYR A 151 -3.89 -12.55 -15.03
CA TYR A 151 -2.94 -12.73 -13.95
C TYR A 151 -3.54 -12.19 -12.65
N THR A 152 -3.35 -12.90 -11.57
CA THR A 152 -3.80 -12.51 -10.23
C THR A 152 -2.70 -12.75 -9.21
N ARG A 153 -2.90 -12.23 -8.01
CA ARG A 153 -1.99 -12.44 -6.87
C ARG A 153 -2.36 -13.72 -6.14
N SER A 154 -1.34 -14.46 -5.70
CA SER A 154 -1.50 -15.68 -4.89
C SER A 154 -1.33 -15.43 -3.38
N ASP A 155 -0.93 -14.21 -3.00
CA ASP A 155 -0.73 -13.78 -1.61
C ASP A 155 -1.91 -12.95 -1.09
N ALA A 156 -1.97 -12.71 0.22
CA ALA A 156 -2.95 -11.85 0.87
C ALA A 156 -2.69 -10.36 0.53
N SER A 157 -2.97 -10.01 -0.72
CA SER A 157 -2.65 -8.72 -1.33
C SER A 157 -3.78 -7.70 -1.14
N GLY A 158 -3.48 -6.57 -0.48
CA GLY A 158 -4.43 -5.46 -0.39
C GLY A 158 -4.85 -4.89 -1.75
N ALA A 159 -4.00 -4.98 -2.78
CA ALA A 159 -4.35 -4.58 -4.15
C ALA A 159 -5.38 -5.55 -4.76
N ALA A 160 -5.19 -6.86 -4.62
CA ALA A 160 -6.16 -7.85 -5.11
C ALA A 160 -7.49 -7.76 -4.37
N GLU A 161 -7.46 -7.53 -3.05
CA GLU A 161 -8.68 -7.32 -2.26
C GLU A 161 -9.42 -6.04 -2.68
N SER A 162 -8.71 -4.93 -2.90
CA SER A 162 -9.29 -3.68 -3.40
C SER A 162 -9.91 -3.84 -4.79
N TRP A 163 -9.27 -4.63 -5.66
CA TRP A 163 -9.78 -4.97 -6.97
C TRP A 163 -11.05 -5.82 -6.88
N ALA A 164 -11.05 -6.86 -6.04
CA ALA A 164 -12.24 -7.69 -5.79
C ALA A 164 -13.40 -6.86 -5.21
N LYS A 165 -13.13 -5.99 -4.22
CA LYS A 165 -14.11 -5.08 -3.63
C LYS A 165 -14.74 -4.13 -4.67
N PHE A 166 -13.96 -3.64 -5.64
CA PHE A 166 -14.48 -2.84 -6.75
C PHE A 166 -15.58 -3.57 -7.55
N PHE A 167 -15.52 -4.90 -7.65
CA PHE A 167 -16.55 -5.74 -8.26
C PHE A 167 -17.61 -6.25 -7.28
N GLY A 168 -17.59 -5.82 -6.02
CA GLY A 168 -18.50 -6.32 -4.99
C GLY A 168 -18.21 -7.77 -4.57
N LYS A 169 -16.96 -8.19 -4.70
CA LYS A 169 -16.47 -9.55 -4.35
C LYS A 169 -15.47 -9.46 -3.19
N LYS A 170 -15.16 -10.62 -2.61
CA LYS A 170 -14.02 -10.83 -1.69
C LYS A 170 -12.91 -11.53 -2.45
N GLN A 171 -11.66 -11.31 -2.04
CA GLN A 171 -10.52 -12.06 -2.53
C GLN A 171 -10.60 -13.49 -1.98
#